data_455ab90b9641ea6d227ceaf911fad487
#
_entry.id   455ab90b9641ea6d227ceaf911fad487
#
_cell.length_a   1.000
_cell.length_b   1.000
_cell.length_c   1.000
_cell.angle_alpha   90.00
_cell.angle_beta   90.00
_cell.angle_gamma   90.00
#
_symmetry.space_group_name_H-M   'P 1'
#
loop_
_entity.id
_entity.type
_entity.pdbx_description
1 polymer ?
#
loop_
_entity_poly.entity_id
_entity_poly.type
_entity_poly.pdbx_seq_one_letter_code
_entity_poly.pdbx_strand_id
1 'polypeptide(L)'
;MKRIIRYAGALLLAAGFVACSEWNVPERETFENQENLEKYIPLLEAESEADLTPSMRDYFAKLREYRQAPHVKGFGWFGNWTGRGSNAQNYLKMLPDSVDFVSLWGTRGNLSEEQKKDLKFFQEIKGGKALLCWIVQDLGDQMTPPGQDPKNYWIVEKGGGNFVEGVKAYANAICDTIEKYNLDGFDIDYEPGYGHSGSMANGETISESSGNTNMFVFIKTLSDRLRPAGRMLVMDGQPEKLSTEASKYIDHYIYQAYWERSTAQVLRKINQPHLENWERKTIITCLLYTSDAADDKARV
;
A
#
# COMPACT_ATOMS: atom_id res chain seq x y z
N MET A 1 -32.71 -71.82 -4.66
CA MET A 1 -32.48 -70.54 -5.32
C MET A 1 -32.84 -69.36 -4.43
N LYS A 2 -33.95 -69.25 -3.70
CA LYS A 2 -34.35 -68.07 -2.90
C LYS A 2 -33.48 -67.76 -1.67
N ARG A 3 -32.73 -68.73 -1.10
CA ARG A 3 -31.82 -68.49 0.05
C ARG A 3 -30.47 -67.95 -0.36
N ILE A 4 -29.93 -68.27 -1.53
CA ILE A 4 -28.63 -67.74 -2.03
C ILE A 4 -28.75 -66.31 -2.41
N ILE A 5 -29.86 -65.83 -2.92
CA ILE A 5 -30.11 -64.42 -3.28
C ILE A 5 -30.16 -63.53 -2.03
N ARG A 6 -30.64 -64.06 -0.89
CA ARG A 6 -30.67 -63.26 0.39
C ARG A 6 -29.28 -63.01 1.00
N TYR A 7 -28.37 -63.98 0.83
CA TYR A 7 -27.01 -63.83 1.35
C TYR A 7 -26.12 -63.00 0.40
N ALA A 8 -26.36 -63.07 -0.91
CA ALA A 8 -25.65 -62.19 -1.85
C ALA A 8 -26.04 -60.69 -1.70
N GLY A 9 -27.33 -60.41 -1.41
CA GLY A 9 -27.79 -59.07 -1.10
C GLY A 9 -27.24 -58.50 0.22
N ALA A 10 -27.08 -59.33 1.25
CA ALA A 10 -26.52 -58.93 2.52
C ALA A 10 -25.00 -58.69 2.42
N LEU A 11 -24.27 -59.45 1.61
CA LEU A 11 -22.84 -59.26 1.37
C LEU A 11 -22.56 -58.00 0.54
N LEU A 12 -23.39 -57.65 -0.43
CA LEU A 12 -23.28 -56.40 -1.19
C LEU A 12 -23.59 -55.15 -0.36
N LEU A 13 -24.53 -55.26 0.58
CA LEU A 13 -24.80 -54.16 1.53
C LEU A 13 -23.68 -54.00 2.56
N ALA A 14 -23.06 -55.08 3.03
CA ALA A 14 -21.91 -55.00 3.95
C ALA A 14 -20.64 -54.45 3.26
N ALA A 15 -20.40 -54.78 2.00
CA ALA A 15 -19.30 -54.22 1.22
C ALA A 15 -19.50 -52.72 0.90
N GLY A 16 -20.73 -52.25 0.77
CA GLY A 16 -21.06 -50.82 0.56
C GLY A 16 -20.79 -49.95 1.80
N PHE A 17 -20.84 -50.52 3.01
CA PHE A 17 -20.56 -49.76 4.25
C PHE A 17 -19.06 -49.65 4.58
N VAL A 18 -18.24 -50.56 4.05
CA VAL A 18 -16.78 -50.49 4.27
C VAL A 18 -16.12 -49.51 3.29
N ALA A 19 -16.70 -49.28 2.12
CA ALA A 19 -16.17 -48.34 1.14
C ALA A 19 -16.43 -46.86 1.51
N CYS A 20 -17.35 -46.57 2.46
CA CYS A 20 -17.65 -45.21 2.89
C CYS A 20 -16.88 -44.77 4.16
N SER A 21 -16.12 -45.67 4.81
CA SER A 21 -15.41 -45.31 6.03
C SER A 21 -14.10 -44.59 5.81
N GLU A 22 -13.52 -44.64 4.62
CA GLU A 22 -12.31 -43.90 4.25
C GLU A 22 -12.61 -42.51 3.65
N TRP A 23 -13.85 -42.25 3.26
CA TRP A 23 -14.25 -40.95 2.71
C TRP A 23 -14.53 -39.87 3.77
N ASN A 24 -14.50 -40.22 5.05
CA ASN A 24 -14.79 -39.31 6.16
C ASN A 24 -13.56 -38.99 7.02
N VAL A 25 -12.39 -39.43 6.65
CA VAL A 25 -11.17 -38.92 7.22
C VAL A 25 -10.73 -37.81 6.25
N PRO A 26 -10.88 -36.51 6.61
CA PRO A 26 -10.25 -35.47 5.80
C PRO A 26 -8.75 -35.80 5.80
N GLU A 27 -8.23 -36.14 4.63
CA GLU A 27 -6.77 -36.11 4.45
C GLU A 27 -6.33 -34.76 4.94
N ARG A 28 -5.55 -34.73 6.02
CA ARG A 28 -4.85 -33.52 6.42
C ARG A 28 -3.85 -33.29 5.30
N GLU A 29 -4.24 -32.49 4.33
CA GLU A 29 -3.26 -31.86 3.45
C GLU A 29 -2.37 -31.03 4.37
N THR A 30 -1.21 -31.55 4.69
CA THR A 30 -0.13 -30.80 5.30
C THR A 30 0.43 -29.89 4.20
N PHE A 31 -0.08 -28.68 4.11
CA PHE A 31 0.54 -27.66 3.29
C PHE A 31 1.95 -27.44 3.83
N GLU A 32 2.92 -27.45 2.96
CA GLU A 32 4.37 -27.26 3.25
C GLU A 32 4.66 -26.00 4.10
N ASN A 33 3.71 -25.07 4.19
CA ASN A 33 3.75 -23.82 4.95
C ASN A 33 2.92 -23.81 6.23
N GLN A 34 2.29 -24.93 6.63
CA GLN A 34 1.46 -24.94 7.83
C GLN A 34 2.28 -24.71 9.12
N GLU A 35 3.51 -25.19 9.16
CA GLU A 35 4.47 -24.90 10.24
C GLU A 35 4.83 -23.41 10.32
N ASN A 36 4.76 -22.69 9.20
CA ASN A 36 5.00 -21.26 9.19
C ASN A 36 3.82 -20.47 9.75
N LEU A 37 2.58 -20.92 9.54
CA LEU A 37 1.40 -20.27 10.10
C LEU A 37 1.42 -20.33 11.64
N GLU A 38 1.83 -21.44 12.23
CA GLU A 38 1.97 -21.55 13.68
C GLU A 38 3.05 -20.62 14.27
N LYS A 39 4.07 -20.27 13.49
CA LYS A 39 5.07 -19.26 13.85
C LYS A 39 4.55 -17.82 13.77
N TYR A 40 3.54 -17.57 12.94
CA TYR A 40 2.95 -16.24 12.77
C TYR A 40 1.86 -15.92 13.82
N ILE A 41 1.24 -16.92 14.44
CA ILE A 41 0.23 -16.71 15.48
C ILE A 41 0.76 -15.85 16.63
N PRO A 42 1.94 -16.10 17.21
CA PRO A 42 2.49 -15.25 18.28
C PRO A 42 2.73 -13.81 17.84
N LEU A 43 3.15 -13.58 16.58
CA LEU A 43 3.33 -12.24 16.05
C LEU A 43 2.00 -11.52 15.82
N LEU A 44 0.98 -12.24 15.39
CA LEU A 44 -0.36 -11.69 15.19
C LEU A 44 -0.98 -11.22 16.52
N GLU A 45 -0.73 -11.92 17.60
CA GLU A 45 -1.21 -11.60 18.95
C GLU A 45 -0.34 -10.54 19.66
N ALA A 46 0.92 -10.37 19.29
CA ALA A 46 1.81 -9.40 19.90
C ALA A 46 1.36 -7.96 19.65
N GLU A 47 1.24 -7.16 20.72
CA GLU A 47 0.90 -5.72 20.64
C GLU A 47 2.11 -4.82 20.91
N SER A 48 3.17 -5.38 21.53
CA SER A 48 4.35 -4.63 21.95
C SER A 48 5.63 -5.48 21.91
N GLU A 49 6.78 -4.86 22.09
CA GLU A 49 8.07 -5.56 22.18
C GLU A 49 8.14 -6.52 23.39
N ALA A 50 7.36 -6.25 24.45
CA ALA A 50 7.30 -7.11 25.64
C ALA A 50 6.68 -8.49 25.35
N ASP A 51 5.81 -8.57 24.36
CA ASP A 51 5.12 -9.80 23.95
C ASP A 51 6.01 -10.70 23.07
N LEU A 52 7.16 -10.19 22.64
CA LEU A 52 8.08 -10.90 21.75
C LEU A 52 9.06 -11.75 22.55
N THR A 53 9.44 -12.89 21.98
CA THR A 53 10.56 -13.69 22.50
C THR A 53 11.90 -12.93 22.39
N PRO A 54 12.92 -13.25 23.19
CA PRO A 54 14.25 -12.63 23.06
C PRO A 54 14.81 -12.71 21.63
N SER A 55 14.66 -13.86 20.98
CA SER A 55 15.14 -14.06 19.60
C SER A 55 14.40 -13.18 18.59
N MET A 56 13.10 -12.95 18.77
CA MET A 56 12.34 -12.04 17.90
C MET A 56 12.76 -10.59 18.12
N ARG A 57 13.00 -10.19 19.37
CA ARG A 57 13.52 -8.84 19.67
C ARG A 57 14.86 -8.57 18.99
N ASP A 58 15.81 -9.52 19.10
CA ASP A 58 17.10 -9.43 18.41
C ASP A 58 16.95 -9.37 16.90
N TYR A 59 16.06 -10.17 16.35
CA TYR A 59 15.76 -10.17 14.93
C TYR A 59 15.23 -8.81 14.46
N PHE A 60 14.21 -8.25 15.13
CA PHE A 60 13.66 -6.96 14.74
C PHE A 60 14.61 -5.79 15.01
N ALA A 61 15.50 -5.88 15.98
CA ALA A 61 16.58 -4.91 16.16
C ALA A 61 17.50 -4.88 14.92
N LYS A 62 17.94 -6.03 14.44
CA LYS A 62 18.74 -6.14 13.21
C LYS A 62 17.98 -5.69 11.96
N LEU A 63 16.66 -5.96 11.90
CA LEU A 63 15.81 -5.49 10.80
C LEU A 63 15.73 -3.96 10.77
N ARG A 64 15.61 -3.32 11.93
CA ARG A 64 15.64 -1.84 12.03
C ARG A 64 16.98 -1.26 11.59
N GLU A 65 18.10 -1.89 11.98
CA GLU A 65 19.44 -1.50 11.54
C GLU A 65 19.60 -1.65 10.01
N TYR A 66 19.14 -2.77 9.45
CA TYR A 66 19.12 -2.99 8.00
C TYR A 66 18.34 -1.92 7.26
N ARG A 67 17.15 -1.56 7.75
CA ARG A 67 16.31 -0.53 7.12
C ARG A 67 16.90 0.88 7.15
N GLN A 68 17.76 1.17 8.12
CA GLN A 68 18.52 2.41 8.20
C GLN A 68 19.74 2.44 7.30
N ALA A 69 20.31 1.28 6.98
CA ALA A 69 21.45 1.16 6.09
C ALA A 69 21.05 1.38 4.62
N PRO A 70 21.99 1.83 3.75
CA PRO A 70 21.75 1.89 2.31
C PRO A 70 21.45 0.51 1.72
N HIS A 71 20.29 0.34 1.11
CA HIS A 71 19.88 -0.89 0.42
C HIS A 71 18.80 -0.58 -0.61
N VAL A 72 18.48 -1.57 -1.45
CA VAL A 72 17.36 -1.48 -2.39
C VAL A 72 16.04 -1.50 -1.62
N LYS A 73 15.20 -0.48 -1.82
CA LYS A 73 13.95 -0.32 -1.09
C LYS A 73 12.83 -1.21 -1.63
N GLY A 74 12.16 -1.92 -0.73
CA GLY A 74 10.93 -2.63 -1.01
C GLY A 74 9.71 -1.74 -0.71
N PHE A 75 8.79 -1.67 -1.67
CA PHE A 75 7.57 -0.87 -1.58
C PHE A 75 6.35 -1.67 -2.03
N GLY A 76 5.16 -1.31 -1.54
CA GLY A 76 3.88 -1.82 -2.01
C GLY A 76 2.70 -0.95 -1.58
N TRP A 77 1.56 -1.11 -2.29
CA TRP A 77 0.29 -0.57 -1.82
C TRP A 77 -0.40 -1.62 -0.95
N PHE A 78 -0.86 -1.18 0.20
CA PHE A 78 -1.55 -2.05 1.15
C PHE A 78 -3.01 -1.65 1.27
N GLY A 79 -3.86 -2.37 0.56
CA GLY A 79 -5.32 -2.24 0.61
C GLY A 79 -5.95 -3.10 1.71
N ASN A 80 -7.23 -2.81 2.01
CA ASN A 80 -8.03 -3.58 2.96
C ASN A 80 -7.44 -3.69 4.39
N TRP A 81 -6.58 -2.79 4.76
CA TRP A 81 -5.99 -2.74 6.09
C TRP A 81 -7.03 -2.49 7.17
N THR A 82 -7.15 -3.40 8.12
CA THR A 82 -8.06 -3.25 9.25
C THR A 82 -7.38 -3.34 10.61
N GLY A 83 -6.19 -3.94 10.69
CA GLY A 83 -5.47 -4.20 11.95
C GLY A 83 -6.19 -5.14 12.90
N ARG A 84 -7.15 -5.95 12.40
CA ARG A 84 -8.00 -6.83 13.24
C ARG A 84 -8.38 -8.13 12.53
N GLY A 85 -8.85 -9.10 13.34
CA GLY A 85 -9.29 -10.41 12.87
C GLY A 85 -8.15 -11.43 12.82
N SER A 86 -8.44 -12.63 12.37
CA SER A 86 -7.48 -13.74 12.32
C SER A 86 -6.69 -13.83 11.02
N ASN A 87 -7.02 -13.00 10.01
CA ASN A 87 -6.31 -13.00 8.74
C ASN A 87 -5.07 -12.12 8.81
N ALA A 88 -3.89 -12.73 8.63
CA ALA A 88 -2.60 -12.05 8.59
C ALA A 88 -2.55 -10.90 7.54
N GLN A 89 -3.27 -11.03 6.44
CA GLN A 89 -3.34 -10.01 5.39
C GLN A 89 -4.02 -8.69 5.82
N ASN A 90 -4.64 -8.67 6.99
CA ASN A 90 -5.27 -7.47 7.53
C ASN A 90 -4.32 -6.56 8.30
N TYR A 91 -3.05 -6.95 8.46
CA TYR A 91 -2.11 -6.30 9.36
C TYR A 91 -0.83 -5.84 8.68
N LEU A 92 -0.39 -4.61 9.00
CA LEU A 92 0.92 -4.08 8.61
C LEU A 92 2.06 -4.88 9.22
N LYS A 93 1.94 -5.27 10.49
CA LYS A 93 2.96 -6.07 11.19
C LYS A 93 3.23 -7.43 10.56
N MET A 94 2.30 -7.93 9.73
CA MET A 94 2.44 -9.20 9.02
C MET A 94 3.03 -9.06 7.61
N LEU A 95 3.29 -7.84 7.16
CA LEU A 95 3.95 -7.62 5.87
C LEU A 95 5.36 -8.24 5.87
N PRO A 96 5.83 -8.73 4.70
CA PRO A 96 7.18 -9.23 4.54
C PRO A 96 8.24 -8.24 5.02
N ASP A 97 9.29 -8.74 5.64
CA ASP A 97 10.35 -7.88 6.18
C ASP A 97 11.21 -7.20 5.10
N SER A 98 11.10 -7.64 3.85
CA SER A 98 11.67 -6.97 2.67
C SER A 98 10.92 -5.69 2.27
N VAL A 99 9.75 -5.41 2.84
CA VAL A 99 8.98 -4.20 2.56
C VAL A 99 9.41 -3.10 3.53
N ASP A 100 10.03 -2.05 3.02
CA ASP A 100 10.49 -0.91 3.81
C ASP A 100 9.37 0.06 4.13
N PHE A 101 8.53 0.34 3.14
CA PHE A 101 7.39 1.23 3.31
C PHE A 101 6.22 0.84 2.42
N VAL A 102 5.04 1.27 2.84
CA VAL A 102 3.79 0.99 2.12
C VAL A 102 2.95 2.25 2.00
N SER A 103 2.16 2.31 0.94
CA SER A 103 1.08 3.27 0.78
C SER A 103 -0.25 2.63 1.16
N LEU A 104 -0.97 3.28 2.10
CA LEU A 104 -2.21 2.78 2.68
C LEU A 104 -3.39 3.07 1.75
N TRP A 105 -3.60 2.19 0.79
CA TRP A 105 -4.66 2.34 -0.20
C TRP A 105 -6.06 2.20 0.43
N GLY A 106 -6.93 3.18 0.14
CA GLY A 106 -8.29 3.20 0.68
C GLY A 106 -8.44 3.76 2.09
N THR A 107 -7.34 4.15 2.73
CA THR A 107 -7.37 4.81 4.05
C THR A 107 -7.55 6.33 3.87
N ARG A 108 -8.60 6.87 4.47
CA ARG A 108 -9.00 8.29 4.29
C ARG A 108 -8.72 9.17 5.52
N GLY A 109 -7.73 8.83 6.32
CA GLY A 109 -7.33 9.64 7.46
C GLY A 109 -8.21 9.50 8.71
N ASN A 110 -8.94 8.39 8.85
CA ASN A 110 -9.57 7.99 10.11
C ASN A 110 -9.12 6.58 10.47
N LEU A 111 -8.21 6.48 11.44
CA LEU A 111 -7.71 5.19 11.89
C LEU A 111 -8.48 4.72 13.11
N SER A 112 -8.87 3.43 13.12
CA SER A 112 -9.39 2.76 14.30
C SER A 112 -8.28 2.54 15.35
N GLU A 113 -8.65 2.17 16.57
CA GLU A 113 -7.66 1.88 17.62
C GLU A 113 -6.80 0.66 17.26
N GLU A 114 -7.39 -0.34 16.60
CA GLU A 114 -6.67 -1.51 16.11
C GLU A 114 -5.65 -1.14 15.03
N GLN A 115 -6.04 -0.28 14.09
CA GLN A 115 -5.13 0.22 13.07
C GLN A 115 -3.97 1.04 13.68
N LYS A 116 -4.24 1.87 14.69
CA LYS A 116 -3.20 2.63 15.38
C LYS A 116 -2.20 1.72 16.11
N LYS A 117 -2.67 0.66 16.77
CA LYS A 117 -1.80 -0.33 17.42
C LYS A 117 -0.93 -1.07 16.41
N ASP A 118 -1.52 -1.52 15.31
CA ASP A 118 -0.83 -2.23 14.26
C ASP A 118 0.21 -1.34 13.55
N LEU A 119 -0.16 -0.08 13.26
CA LEU A 119 0.76 0.93 12.73
C LEU A 119 1.96 1.16 13.65
N LYS A 120 1.69 1.34 14.93
CA LYS A 120 2.74 1.54 15.93
C LYS A 120 3.70 0.34 15.98
N PHE A 121 3.18 -0.88 15.95
CA PHE A 121 4.02 -2.08 15.90
C PHE A 121 4.89 -2.11 14.63
N PHE A 122 4.30 -1.83 13.49
CA PHE A 122 5.02 -1.82 12.20
C PHE A 122 6.13 -0.76 12.19
N GLN A 123 5.87 0.43 12.71
CA GLN A 123 6.84 1.51 12.77
C GLN A 123 7.93 1.26 13.82
N GLU A 124 7.55 1.02 15.08
CA GLU A 124 8.49 1.01 16.19
C GLU A 124 9.28 -0.30 16.31
N ILE A 125 8.63 -1.43 16.01
CA ILE A 125 9.23 -2.75 16.19
C ILE A 125 9.88 -3.24 14.90
N LYS A 126 9.15 -3.20 13.79
CA LYS A 126 9.70 -3.62 12.50
C LYS A 126 10.50 -2.52 11.80
N GLY A 127 10.35 -1.25 12.17
CA GLY A 127 11.02 -0.11 11.54
C GLY A 127 10.50 0.21 10.14
N GLY A 128 9.29 -0.26 9.81
CA GLY A 128 8.62 0.05 8.54
C GLY A 128 8.02 1.43 8.52
N LYS A 129 7.62 1.91 7.35
CA LYS A 129 6.95 3.20 7.19
C LYS A 129 5.63 3.04 6.45
N ALA A 130 4.62 3.81 6.86
CA ALA A 130 3.30 3.79 6.27
C ALA A 130 2.87 5.20 5.84
N LEU A 131 2.53 5.34 4.57
CA LEU A 131 2.18 6.60 3.93
C LEU A 131 0.68 6.65 3.66
N LEU A 132 0.09 7.82 3.82
CA LEU A 132 -1.24 8.09 3.30
C LEU A 132 -1.17 8.16 1.77
N CYS A 133 -2.18 7.66 1.05
CA CYS A 133 -2.15 7.60 -0.41
C CYS A 133 -3.54 7.70 -1.01
N TRP A 134 -3.67 8.46 -2.08
CA TRP A 134 -4.81 8.45 -3.00
C TRP A 134 -4.51 9.16 -4.31
N ILE A 135 -5.36 8.93 -5.31
CA ILE A 135 -5.33 9.68 -6.57
C ILE A 135 -5.65 11.15 -6.31
N VAL A 136 -4.71 12.03 -6.64
CA VAL A 136 -4.90 13.47 -6.52
C VAL A 136 -5.30 14.02 -7.88
N GLN A 137 -6.61 14.08 -8.13
CA GLN A 137 -7.21 14.51 -9.38
C GLN A 137 -7.80 15.92 -9.26
N ASP A 138 -8.57 16.17 -8.21
CA ASP A 138 -9.21 17.43 -7.94
C ASP A 138 -8.85 18.02 -6.58
N LEU A 139 -9.03 19.33 -6.46
CA LEU A 139 -8.82 20.02 -5.20
C LEU A 139 -9.79 19.49 -4.13
N GLY A 140 -9.24 18.94 -3.07
CA GLY A 140 -9.98 18.42 -1.92
C GLY A 140 -10.32 16.94 -1.99
N ASP A 141 -9.81 16.20 -2.99
CA ASP A 141 -10.00 14.75 -3.08
C ASP A 141 -9.72 14.06 -1.74
N GLN A 142 -10.62 13.16 -1.34
CA GLN A 142 -10.61 12.40 -0.09
C GLN A 142 -10.66 13.23 1.22
N MET A 143 -10.51 14.56 1.16
CA MET A 143 -10.43 15.44 2.33
C MET A 143 -11.59 16.40 2.47
N THR A 144 -12.42 16.56 1.43
CA THR A 144 -13.63 17.39 1.54
C THR A 144 -14.62 16.74 2.51
N PRO A 145 -15.10 17.46 3.53
CA PRO A 145 -16.09 16.92 4.45
C PRO A 145 -17.36 16.46 3.74
N PRO A 146 -18.02 15.39 4.21
CA PRO A 146 -19.25 14.90 3.62
C PRO A 146 -20.33 16.00 3.52
N GLY A 147 -20.95 16.12 2.34
CA GLY A 147 -22.01 17.09 2.09
C GLY A 147 -21.54 18.51 1.78
N GLN A 148 -20.25 18.78 1.79
CA GLN A 148 -19.69 20.05 1.36
C GLN A 148 -19.38 20.06 -0.13
N ASP A 149 -19.61 21.20 -0.80
CA ASP A 149 -19.11 21.42 -2.16
C ASP A 149 -17.60 21.69 -2.10
N PRO A 150 -16.75 20.94 -2.83
CA PRO A 150 -15.30 21.06 -2.76
C PRO A 150 -14.81 22.47 -3.11
N LYS A 151 -15.38 23.12 -4.11
CA LYS A 151 -14.95 24.46 -4.54
C LYS A 151 -15.29 25.50 -3.48
N ASN A 152 -16.52 25.45 -2.95
CA ASN A 152 -16.90 26.34 -1.86
C ASN A 152 -16.01 26.13 -0.64
N TYR A 153 -15.84 24.90 -0.20
CA TYR A 153 -15.06 24.57 0.99
C TYR A 153 -13.59 24.99 0.85
N TRP A 154 -12.92 24.54 -0.21
CA TRP A 154 -11.48 24.77 -0.33
C TRP A 154 -11.11 26.13 -0.88
N ILE A 155 -11.85 26.66 -1.87
CA ILE A 155 -11.51 27.94 -2.50
C ILE A 155 -12.08 29.10 -1.69
N VAL A 156 -13.39 29.07 -1.38
CA VAL A 156 -14.02 30.20 -0.73
C VAL A 156 -13.74 30.24 0.75
N GLU A 157 -14.07 29.16 1.49
CA GLU A 157 -13.95 29.16 2.94
C GLU A 157 -12.49 29.04 3.42
N LYS A 158 -11.70 28.11 2.87
CA LYS A 158 -10.32 27.88 3.30
C LYS A 158 -9.31 28.75 2.57
N GLY A 159 -9.55 29.04 1.30
CA GLY A 159 -8.65 29.84 0.46
C GLY A 159 -9.00 31.32 0.37
N GLY A 160 -10.06 31.79 1.06
CA GLY A 160 -10.46 33.19 1.03
C GLY A 160 -10.84 33.70 -0.37
N GLY A 161 -11.35 32.83 -1.24
CA GLY A 161 -11.67 33.11 -2.63
C GLY A 161 -10.49 32.91 -3.60
N ASN A 162 -9.34 32.49 -3.12
CA ASN A 162 -8.13 32.29 -3.93
C ASN A 162 -7.87 30.77 -4.11
N PHE A 163 -7.75 30.32 -5.36
CA PHE A 163 -7.54 28.91 -5.68
C PHE A 163 -6.20 28.40 -5.13
N VAL A 164 -5.11 29.15 -5.29
CA VAL A 164 -3.77 28.75 -4.81
C VAL A 164 -3.75 28.60 -3.30
N GLU A 165 -4.40 29.49 -2.58
CA GLU A 165 -4.53 29.38 -1.12
C GLU A 165 -5.41 28.18 -0.72
N GLY A 166 -6.42 27.84 -1.54
CA GLY A 166 -7.19 26.61 -1.40
C GLY A 166 -6.34 25.35 -1.56
N VAL A 167 -5.44 25.32 -2.56
CA VAL A 167 -4.48 24.21 -2.74
C VAL A 167 -3.54 24.07 -1.54
N LYS A 168 -3.02 25.18 -1.02
CA LYS A 168 -2.20 25.16 0.21
C LYS A 168 -2.99 24.66 1.41
N ALA A 169 -4.24 25.09 1.56
CA ALA A 169 -5.10 24.64 2.64
C ALA A 169 -5.37 23.13 2.57
N TYR A 170 -5.60 22.59 1.38
CA TYR A 170 -5.76 21.16 1.15
C TYR A 170 -4.48 20.38 1.50
N ALA A 171 -3.33 20.80 1.01
CA ALA A 171 -2.04 20.19 1.36
C ALA A 171 -1.79 20.20 2.86
N ASN A 172 -2.09 21.31 3.53
CA ASN A 172 -1.97 21.42 4.98
C ASN A 172 -2.91 20.48 5.73
N ALA A 173 -4.15 20.30 5.28
CA ALA A 173 -5.09 19.35 5.90
C ALA A 173 -4.60 17.89 5.79
N ILE A 174 -3.91 17.54 4.69
CA ILE A 174 -3.24 16.24 4.56
C ILE A 174 -2.12 16.12 5.59
N CYS A 175 -1.27 17.14 5.72
CA CYS A 175 -0.21 17.14 6.72
C CYS A 175 -0.76 17.02 8.15
N ASP A 176 -1.84 17.75 8.48
CA ASP A 176 -2.51 17.66 9.78
C ASP A 176 -2.99 16.23 10.08
N THR A 177 -3.51 15.55 9.06
CA THR A 177 -3.93 14.15 9.17
C THR A 177 -2.74 13.22 9.40
N ILE A 178 -1.66 13.40 8.66
CA ILE A 178 -0.42 12.64 8.81
C ILE A 178 0.18 12.83 10.21
N GLU A 179 0.20 14.06 10.70
CA GLU A 179 0.67 14.38 12.05
C GLU A 179 -0.22 13.76 13.12
N LYS A 180 -1.54 13.90 12.99
CA LYS A 180 -2.54 13.36 13.94
C LYS A 180 -2.40 11.86 14.15
N TYR A 181 -2.12 11.11 13.10
CA TYR A 181 -2.03 9.65 13.14
C TYR A 181 -0.60 9.12 13.17
N ASN A 182 0.38 10.01 13.24
CA ASN A 182 1.80 9.68 13.19
C ASN A 182 2.18 8.82 11.98
N LEU A 183 1.60 9.12 10.81
CA LEU A 183 1.97 8.48 9.55
C LEU A 183 3.32 9.00 9.06
N ASP A 184 4.00 8.22 8.22
CA ASP A 184 5.37 8.51 7.78
C ASP A 184 5.45 9.41 6.55
N GLY A 185 4.31 9.82 5.97
CA GLY A 185 4.29 10.72 4.83
C GLY A 185 3.06 10.58 3.95
N PHE A 186 3.20 11.10 2.73
CA PHE A 186 2.18 11.08 1.70
C PHE A 186 2.73 10.53 0.38
N ASP A 187 1.95 9.68 -0.26
CA ASP A 187 2.18 9.19 -1.61
C ASP A 187 1.13 9.81 -2.53
N ILE A 188 1.58 10.61 -3.48
CA ILE A 188 0.73 11.28 -4.46
C ILE A 188 0.54 10.34 -5.64
N ASP A 189 -0.63 9.71 -5.74
CA ASP A 189 -0.99 8.98 -6.96
C ASP A 189 -1.40 10.00 -8.04
N TYR A 190 -0.49 10.22 -9.02
CA TYR A 190 -0.61 11.24 -10.05
C TYR A 190 -0.64 10.63 -11.44
N GLU A 191 -1.82 10.57 -12.03
CA GLU A 191 -2.07 9.82 -13.27
C GLU A 191 -2.79 10.65 -14.37
N PRO A 192 -2.31 11.83 -14.74
CA PRO A 192 -3.02 12.69 -15.70
C PRO A 192 -3.16 12.07 -17.11
N GLY A 193 -2.28 11.15 -17.49
CA GLY A 193 -2.30 10.45 -18.77
C GLY A 193 -3.26 9.27 -18.84
N TYR A 194 -3.82 8.84 -17.72
CA TYR A 194 -4.71 7.67 -17.63
C TYR A 194 -6.20 8.03 -17.48
N GLY A 195 -6.57 9.22 -17.94
CA GLY A 195 -7.96 9.68 -17.91
C GLY A 195 -8.36 10.44 -16.66
N HIS A 196 -7.46 10.62 -15.73
CA HIS A 196 -7.69 11.49 -14.59
C HIS A 196 -7.55 12.94 -15.05
N SER A 197 -8.66 13.67 -14.99
CA SER A 197 -8.74 15.08 -15.37
C SER A 197 -9.43 15.85 -14.25
N GLY A 198 -8.82 16.90 -13.79
CA GLY A 198 -9.36 17.72 -12.72
C GLY A 198 -8.43 18.87 -12.44
N SER A 199 -8.75 19.67 -11.44
CA SER A 199 -8.00 20.89 -11.14
C SER A 199 -6.56 20.65 -10.68
N MET A 200 -6.25 19.43 -10.22
CA MET A 200 -4.92 19.02 -9.78
C MET A 200 -4.20 18.14 -10.81
N ALA A 201 -4.93 17.33 -11.60
CA ALA A 201 -4.39 16.37 -12.55
C ALA A 201 -4.37 16.87 -14.01
N ASN A 202 -4.83 18.05 -14.28
CA ASN A 202 -5.23 18.58 -15.59
C ASN A 202 -4.08 18.84 -16.55
N GLY A 203 -3.24 17.86 -16.82
CA GLY A 203 -2.31 17.85 -17.96
C GLY A 203 -1.39 19.06 -18.09
N GLU A 204 -1.48 19.99 -17.20
CA GLU A 204 -0.58 21.09 -17.13
C GLU A 204 0.75 20.55 -16.65
N THR A 205 1.68 20.57 -17.55
CA THR A 205 3.07 20.35 -17.23
C THR A 205 3.37 21.21 -16.02
N ILE A 206 3.74 20.60 -14.92
CA ILE A 206 4.22 21.33 -13.76
C ILE A 206 5.46 22.08 -14.24
N SER A 207 5.33 23.36 -14.50
CA SER A 207 6.41 24.18 -15.02
C SER A 207 6.65 25.32 -14.05
N GLU A 208 7.88 25.48 -13.67
CA GLU A 208 8.34 26.61 -12.86
C GLU A 208 8.07 27.95 -13.48
N SER A 209 8.19 28.03 -14.80
CA SER A 209 7.99 29.27 -15.51
C SER A 209 6.58 29.83 -15.39
N SER A 210 5.60 28.99 -15.05
CA SER A 210 4.24 29.44 -14.76
C SER A 210 4.04 29.86 -13.30
N GLY A 211 4.95 29.53 -12.39
CA GLY A 211 4.96 29.94 -10.97
C GLY A 211 3.80 29.45 -10.12
N ASN A 212 2.78 28.82 -10.72
CA ASN A 212 1.50 28.57 -10.10
C ASN A 212 0.78 27.36 -10.65
N THR A 213 1.47 26.30 -11.06
CA THR A 213 0.76 25.07 -11.33
C THR A 213 0.27 24.47 -10.02
N ASN A 214 -0.98 24.09 -9.97
CA ASN A 214 -1.63 23.62 -8.74
C ASN A 214 -0.85 22.48 -8.09
N MET A 215 -0.40 21.52 -8.88
CA MET A 215 0.38 20.38 -8.39
C MET A 215 1.75 20.81 -7.85
N PHE A 216 2.43 21.80 -8.45
CA PHE A 216 3.68 22.32 -7.91
C PHE A 216 3.49 22.98 -6.53
N VAL A 217 2.47 23.83 -6.40
CA VAL A 217 2.12 24.45 -5.10
C VAL A 217 1.77 23.38 -4.07
N PHE A 218 1.02 22.37 -4.46
CA PHE A 218 0.64 21.25 -3.62
C PHE A 218 1.86 20.47 -3.11
N ILE A 219 2.72 20.01 -4.02
CA ILE A 219 3.96 19.29 -3.70
C ILE A 219 4.85 20.11 -2.77
N LYS A 220 5.08 21.37 -3.12
CA LYS A 220 5.93 22.26 -2.32
C LYS A 220 5.36 22.45 -0.92
N THR A 221 4.07 22.70 -0.77
CA THR A 221 3.42 22.88 0.53
C THR A 221 3.51 21.62 1.39
N LEU A 222 3.28 20.44 0.81
CA LEU A 222 3.46 19.16 1.51
C LEU A 222 4.91 19.00 1.97
N SER A 223 5.87 19.20 1.06
CA SER A 223 7.29 19.03 1.35
C SER A 223 7.79 19.98 2.44
N ASP A 224 7.35 21.24 2.41
CA ASP A 224 7.75 22.27 3.40
C ASP A 224 7.36 21.87 4.84
N ARG A 225 6.32 21.03 5.01
CA ARG A 225 5.90 20.49 6.33
C ARG A 225 6.43 19.07 6.62
N LEU A 226 6.38 18.18 5.64
CA LEU A 226 6.73 16.78 5.85
C LEU A 226 8.23 16.57 6.01
N ARG A 227 9.05 17.21 5.18
CA ARG A 227 10.51 17.01 5.17
C ARG A 227 11.21 17.45 6.48
N PRO A 228 10.92 18.61 7.08
CA PRO A 228 11.50 18.98 8.38
C PRO A 228 11.11 18.04 9.52
N ALA A 229 9.96 17.35 9.39
CA ALA A 229 9.50 16.35 10.34
C ALA A 229 10.07 14.93 10.07
N GLY A 230 10.97 14.77 9.09
CA GLY A 230 11.56 13.50 8.69
C GLY A 230 10.56 12.56 8.00
N ARG A 231 9.48 13.10 7.46
CA ARG A 231 8.42 12.37 6.76
C ARG A 231 8.62 12.42 5.25
N MET A 232 8.18 11.38 4.57
CA MET A 232 8.40 11.17 3.15
C MET A 232 7.31 11.86 2.31
N LEU A 233 7.71 12.35 1.14
CA LEU A 233 6.80 12.73 0.07
C LEU A 233 7.18 11.93 -1.17
N VAL A 234 6.28 11.08 -1.60
CA VAL A 234 6.48 10.14 -2.70
C VAL A 234 5.49 10.47 -3.81
N MET A 235 5.81 10.12 -5.03
CA MET A 235 4.88 10.22 -6.15
C MET A 235 4.85 8.92 -6.94
N ASP A 236 3.67 8.36 -7.10
CA ASP A 236 3.42 7.23 -7.97
C ASP A 236 2.64 7.61 -9.24
N GLY A 237 2.35 6.63 -10.09
CA GLY A 237 1.62 6.80 -11.34
C GLY A 237 2.50 7.29 -12.48
N GLN A 238 2.52 8.59 -12.73
CA GLN A 238 3.25 9.21 -13.84
C GLN A 238 4.28 10.27 -13.38
N PRO A 239 5.32 9.89 -12.63
CA PRO A 239 6.36 10.84 -12.18
C PRO A 239 7.05 11.59 -13.32
N GLU A 240 7.09 11.01 -14.53
CA GLU A 240 7.66 11.64 -15.73
C GLU A 240 6.94 12.93 -16.14
N LYS A 241 5.78 13.21 -15.58
CA LYS A 241 5.04 14.46 -15.80
C LYS A 241 5.49 15.59 -14.89
N LEU A 242 6.34 15.31 -13.91
CA LEU A 242 6.90 16.35 -13.05
C LEU A 242 7.89 17.24 -13.79
N SER A 243 7.91 18.52 -13.42
CA SER A 243 9.02 19.41 -13.78
C SER A 243 10.29 19.07 -12.99
N THR A 244 11.45 19.50 -13.50
CA THR A 244 12.73 19.41 -12.79
C THR A 244 12.64 20.04 -11.38
N GLU A 245 11.98 21.17 -11.24
CA GLU A 245 11.83 21.83 -9.94
C GLU A 245 10.92 21.07 -8.98
N ALA A 246 9.76 20.60 -9.42
CA ALA A 246 8.87 19.82 -8.59
C ALA A 246 9.55 18.53 -8.11
N SER A 247 10.38 17.92 -8.94
CA SER A 247 11.09 16.68 -8.62
C SER A 247 12.07 16.80 -7.45
N LYS A 248 12.56 18.02 -7.14
CA LYS A 248 13.43 18.28 -5.99
C LYS A 248 12.75 18.04 -4.63
N TYR A 249 11.43 18.07 -4.62
CA TYR A 249 10.63 17.91 -3.41
C TYR A 249 10.16 16.46 -3.18
N ILE A 250 10.39 15.56 -4.13
CA ILE A 250 9.98 14.17 -4.07
C ILE A 250 11.14 13.29 -3.59
N ASP A 251 10.86 12.38 -2.66
CA ASP A 251 11.85 11.46 -2.11
C ASP A 251 11.98 10.18 -2.93
N HIS A 252 10.87 9.66 -3.47
CA HIS A 252 10.84 8.50 -4.37
C HIS A 252 9.84 8.68 -5.50
N TYR A 253 10.20 8.19 -6.68
CA TYR A 253 9.33 8.06 -7.86
C TYR A 253 8.94 6.60 -8.00
N ILE A 254 7.65 6.29 -7.94
CA ILE A 254 7.15 4.93 -8.02
C ILE A 254 6.49 4.73 -9.38
N TYR A 255 7.13 3.95 -10.21
CA TYR A 255 6.60 3.62 -11.53
C TYR A 255 5.74 2.36 -11.47
N GLN A 256 4.48 2.51 -11.85
CA GLN A 256 3.52 1.44 -12.01
C GLN A 256 3.81 0.69 -13.33
N ALA A 257 4.65 -0.35 -13.26
CA ALA A 257 5.05 -1.15 -14.42
C ALA A 257 4.08 -2.35 -14.63
N TYR A 258 2.76 -2.06 -14.64
CA TYR A 258 1.74 -3.10 -14.68
C TYR A 258 1.60 -3.79 -16.04
N TRP A 259 1.95 -3.11 -17.12
CA TRP A 259 1.72 -3.56 -18.48
C TRP A 259 3.00 -3.76 -19.29
N GLU A 260 4.14 -3.49 -18.70
CA GLU A 260 5.44 -3.65 -19.35
C GLU A 260 5.81 -5.14 -19.43
N ARG A 261 6.06 -5.59 -20.66
CA ARG A 261 6.36 -7.00 -20.98
C ARG A 261 7.85 -7.30 -21.14
N SER A 262 8.71 -6.30 -21.02
CA SER A 262 10.16 -6.47 -21.14
C SER A 262 10.93 -5.42 -20.35
N THR A 263 12.13 -5.80 -19.93
CA THR A 263 13.08 -4.87 -19.28
C THR A 263 13.33 -3.62 -20.09
N ALA A 264 13.38 -3.74 -21.44
CA ALA A 264 13.59 -2.59 -22.31
C ALA A 264 12.42 -1.58 -22.27
N GLN A 265 11.18 -2.06 -22.07
CA GLN A 265 10.03 -1.18 -21.88
C GLN A 265 10.10 -0.47 -20.53
N VAL A 266 10.40 -1.18 -19.48
CA VAL A 266 10.58 -0.60 -18.13
C VAL A 266 11.70 0.45 -18.16
N LEU A 267 12.86 0.12 -18.68
CA LEU A 267 14.00 1.05 -18.76
C LEU A 267 13.67 2.33 -19.54
N ARG A 268 12.91 2.25 -20.63
CA ARG A 268 12.46 3.45 -21.34
C ARG A 268 11.53 4.32 -20.51
N LYS A 269 10.65 3.70 -19.72
CA LYS A 269 9.70 4.41 -18.87
C LYS A 269 10.38 5.14 -17.72
N ILE A 270 11.33 4.50 -17.06
CA ILE A 270 12.01 5.06 -15.89
C ILE A 270 13.18 5.99 -16.21
N ASN A 271 13.67 6.00 -17.47
CA ASN A 271 14.77 6.86 -17.88
C ASN A 271 14.29 8.32 -18.07
N GLN A 272 14.24 9.05 -16.96
CA GLN A 272 13.72 10.41 -16.87
C GLN A 272 14.80 11.36 -16.32
N PRO A 273 15.82 11.72 -17.13
CA PRO A 273 16.99 12.47 -16.67
C PRO A 273 16.67 13.92 -16.21
N HIS A 274 15.46 14.41 -16.48
CA HIS A 274 15.00 15.70 -15.97
C HIS A 274 14.54 15.65 -14.52
N LEU A 275 14.26 14.44 -13.97
CA LEU A 275 13.91 14.27 -12.57
C LEU A 275 15.16 14.21 -11.70
N GLU A 276 15.13 14.90 -10.59
CA GLU A 276 16.26 14.97 -9.68
C GLU A 276 16.63 13.60 -9.10
N ASN A 277 17.87 13.16 -9.31
CA ASN A 277 18.42 11.89 -8.82
C ASN A 277 17.54 10.66 -9.20
N TRP A 278 16.93 10.69 -10.38
CA TRP A 278 15.96 9.67 -10.80
C TRP A 278 16.48 8.23 -10.63
N GLU A 279 17.75 7.97 -10.94
CA GLU A 279 18.36 6.64 -10.83
C GLU A 279 18.33 6.07 -9.40
N ARG A 280 18.41 6.94 -8.40
CA ARG A 280 18.45 6.54 -6.98
C ARG A 280 17.09 6.59 -6.30
N LYS A 281 16.20 7.44 -6.81
CA LYS A 281 14.87 7.66 -6.24
C LYS A 281 13.79 6.76 -6.86
N THR A 282 14.06 6.13 -8.01
CA THR A 282 13.07 5.33 -8.73
C THR A 282 12.88 3.96 -8.09
N ILE A 283 11.62 3.61 -7.86
CA ILE A 283 11.16 2.30 -7.47
C ILE A 283 10.22 1.79 -8.56
N ILE A 284 10.41 0.54 -8.97
CA ILE A 284 9.60 -0.10 -10.00
C ILE A 284 8.66 -1.08 -9.30
N THR A 285 7.38 -0.93 -9.58
CA THR A 285 6.37 -1.84 -9.05
C THR A 285 5.70 -2.61 -10.17
N CYS A 286 5.32 -3.85 -9.87
CA CYS A 286 4.51 -4.68 -10.76
C CYS A 286 3.30 -5.21 -9.99
N LEU A 287 2.32 -5.76 -10.71
CA LEU A 287 1.22 -6.46 -10.08
C LEU A 287 1.75 -7.76 -9.48
N LEU A 288 1.63 -7.89 -8.16
CA LEU A 288 1.87 -9.15 -7.47
C LEU A 288 0.57 -9.95 -7.50
N TYR A 289 0.50 -10.93 -8.40
CA TYR A 289 -0.61 -11.89 -8.41
C TYR A 289 -0.35 -12.92 -7.30
N THR A 290 -1.26 -12.97 -6.34
CA THR A 290 -1.24 -13.98 -5.27
C THR A 290 -1.98 -15.24 -5.65
N SER A 291 -2.64 -15.28 -6.81
CA SER A 291 -3.30 -16.43 -7.36
C SER A 291 -2.52 -17.03 -8.52
N ASP A 292 -2.63 -18.34 -8.67
CA ASP A 292 -1.95 -19.16 -9.67
C ASP A 292 -1.76 -18.47 -11.03
N ALA A 293 -0.55 -18.56 -11.56
CA ALA A 293 -0.20 -18.13 -12.92
C ALA A 293 -1.10 -18.78 -14.02
N ALA A 294 -1.95 -19.73 -13.66
CA ALA A 294 -2.97 -20.31 -14.52
C ALA A 294 -4.16 -19.38 -14.78
N ASP A 295 -4.51 -18.51 -13.84
CA ASP A 295 -5.62 -17.54 -14.00
C ASP A 295 -5.24 -16.35 -14.91
N ASP A 296 -3.95 -16.09 -15.07
CA ASP A 296 -3.44 -15.00 -15.90
C ASP A 296 -3.64 -15.27 -17.41
N LYS A 297 -3.72 -16.54 -17.81
CA LYS A 297 -3.99 -16.91 -19.21
C LYS A 297 -5.44 -16.71 -19.64
N ALA A 298 -6.34 -16.53 -18.71
CA ALA A 298 -7.77 -16.35 -18.99
C ALA A 298 -8.18 -14.89 -19.17
N ARG A 299 -7.26 -13.92 -18.96
CA ARG A 299 -7.53 -12.49 -19.03
C ARG A 299 -6.78 -11.73 -20.12
N VAL A 300 -6.15 -12.46 -21.06
CA VAL A 300 -5.50 -11.86 -22.25
C VAL A 300 -6.36 -12.07 -23.47
#